data_4189ea6c105e3809de7efa348578663e
#
_entry.id   4189ea6c105e3809de7efa348578663e
#
_cell.length_a   1.000
_cell.length_b   1.000
_cell.length_c   1.000
_cell.angle_alpha   90.00
_cell.angle_beta   90.00
_cell.angle_gamma   90.00
#
_symmetry.space_group_name_H-M   'P 1'
#
loop_
_entity.id
_entity.type
_entity.pdbx_description
1 polymer ?
#
loop_
_entity_poly.entity_id
_entity_poly.type
_entity_poly.pdbx_seq_one_letter_code
_entity_poly.pdbx_strand_id
1 'polypeptide(L)'
;MKVLFLGEIGHGQTSQMRLRAFERLGHAVHGVNTVTPWTQAGWLTRQVQRRRRRGSIVEAINADVREAAQAVRPDLVWAEKQEYLSPETLAGLKASGARLVHFTPDPYFSLAWKRTPIMDAALPLFDVLVYCKRYEQADYERAGPATVYMPLGFSDEVHRPLPSQDPRWNCAVGFLGGWEPRREHLLAAVADAGADLKVWGGYWDHVRDGRWTLRRHVILNQLAGDDAYHIARRPALAHTLQGSEVYGDGYAHALTGSRIGLGFLRTVCPDQHTTRTFEIPACGSLLLADRTDEHQAFFDEGAEADFFGSEEEMLDKVRFYTGHETTRARVAAAGLRRCHRSAYAYHERLAVALREIGEPATLRPSHYPSPR
;
A
#
# COMPACT_ATOMS: atom_id res chain seq x y z
N MET A 1 -2.82 -9.15 24.56
CA MET A 1 -4.20 -8.63 24.47
C MET A 1 -4.99 -9.33 23.38
N LYS A 2 -6.32 -9.26 23.43
CA LYS A 2 -7.22 -9.72 22.38
C LYS A 2 -7.47 -8.58 21.40
N VAL A 3 -7.16 -8.80 20.15
CA VAL A 3 -7.33 -7.81 19.08
C VAL A 3 -8.44 -8.25 18.13
N LEU A 4 -9.44 -7.41 17.93
CA LEU A 4 -10.41 -7.56 16.86
C LEU A 4 -9.90 -6.75 15.65
N PHE A 5 -9.44 -7.44 14.61
CA PHE A 5 -8.91 -6.82 13.40
C PHE A 5 -9.99 -6.76 12.31
N LEU A 6 -10.36 -5.57 11.90
CA LEU A 6 -11.36 -5.33 10.87
C LEU A 6 -10.66 -4.88 9.59
N GLY A 7 -10.81 -5.60 8.48
CA GLY A 7 -10.13 -5.24 7.24
C GLY A 7 -10.46 -6.12 6.06
N GLU A 8 -9.82 -5.87 4.93
CA GLU A 8 -9.84 -6.75 3.77
C GLU A 8 -8.83 -7.89 4.00
N ILE A 9 -9.33 -9.02 4.49
CA ILE A 9 -8.50 -10.18 4.86
C ILE A 9 -8.54 -11.20 3.72
N GLY A 10 -7.38 -11.43 3.09
CA GLY A 10 -7.27 -12.35 1.97
C GLY A 10 -5.83 -12.48 1.47
N HIS A 11 -5.60 -13.46 0.60
CA HIS A 11 -4.29 -13.71 0.02
C HIS A 11 -3.77 -12.48 -0.75
N GLY A 12 -2.54 -12.06 -0.46
CA GLY A 12 -1.90 -10.91 -1.09
C GLY A 12 -2.31 -9.54 -0.54
N GLN A 13 -3.28 -9.46 0.38
CA GLN A 13 -3.72 -8.20 0.95
C GLN A 13 -2.78 -7.70 2.05
N THR A 14 -2.45 -6.41 2.02
CA THR A 14 -1.60 -5.79 3.04
C THR A 14 -2.25 -5.78 4.42
N SER A 15 -3.59 -5.77 4.50
CA SER A 15 -4.33 -5.93 5.75
C SER A 15 -4.09 -7.31 6.39
N GLN A 16 -4.08 -8.39 5.57
CA GLN A 16 -3.73 -9.73 6.05
C GLN A 16 -2.30 -9.77 6.60
N MET A 17 -1.35 -9.09 5.96
CA MET A 17 0.03 -9.03 6.42
C MET A 17 0.15 -8.30 7.77
N ARG A 18 -0.63 -7.22 7.99
CA ARG A 18 -0.68 -6.51 9.27
C ARG A 18 -1.40 -7.31 10.35
N LEU A 19 -2.44 -8.05 10.00
CA LEU A 19 -3.05 -9.00 10.94
C LEU A 19 -2.00 -10.01 11.45
N ARG A 20 -1.23 -10.63 10.54
CA ARG A 20 -0.12 -11.53 10.91
C ARG A 20 0.95 -10.84 11.77
N ALA A 21 1.21 -9.56 11.50
CA ALA A 21 2.12 -8.77 12.29
C ALA A 21 1.65 -8.59 13.74
N PHE A 22 0.35 -8.45 14.01
CA PHE A 22 -0.22 -8.48 15.36
C PHE A 22 -0.05 -9.85 16.03
N GLU A 23 -0.30 -10.94 15.31
CA GLU A 23 -0.06 -12.32 15.83
C GLU A 23 1.41 -12.53 16.21
N ARG A 24 2.33 -12.04 15.37
CA ARG A 24 3.77 -12.10 15.63
C ARG A 24 4.20 -11.30 16.86
N LEU A 25 3.48 -10.22 17.19
CA LEU A 25 3.67 -9.48 18.44
C LEU A 25 3.09 -10.20 19.69
N GLY A 26 2.57 -11.40 19.52
CA GLY A 26 2.04 -12.22 20.61
C GLY A 26 0.61 -11.84 21.02
N HIS A 27 -0.14 -11.13 20.18
CA HIS A 27 -1.55 -10.83 20.44
C HIS A 27 -2.46 -11.96 19.96
N ALA A 28 -3.57 -12.20 20.68
CA ALA A 28 -4.64 -13.08 20.21
C ALA A 28 -5.53 -12.30 19.24
N VAL A 29 -5.40 -12.57 17.94
CA VAL A 29 -6.08 -11.80 16.88
C VAL A 29 -7.29 -12.55 16.33
N HIS A 30 -8.42 -11.86 16.27
CA HIS A 30 -9.59 -12.33 15.56
C HIS A 30 -9.87 -11.37 14.38
N GLY A 31 -9.82 -11.90 13.16
CA GLY A 31 -10.01 -11.12 11.95
C GLY A 31 -11.45 -11.16 11.45
N VAL A 32 -12.05 -10.00 11.16
CA VAL A 32 -13.33 -9.88 10.45
C VAL A 32 -13.06 -9.31 9.06
N ASN A 33 -13.36 -10.11 8.03
CA ASN A 33 -13.22 -9.67 6.64
C ASN A 33 -14.44 -8.84 6.21
N THR A 34 -14.32 -7.53 6.32
CA THR A 34 -15.39 -6.58 6.03
C THR A 34 -15.73 -6.43 4.53
N VAL A 35 -14.99 -7.10 3.65
CA VAL A 35 -15.29 -7.16 2.20
C VAL A 35 -16.22 -8.33 1.85
N THR A 36 -16.35 -9.33 2.72
CA THR A 36 -17.20 -10.51 2.48
C THR A 36 -18.63 -10.18 2.10
N PRO A 37 -19.36 -9.29 2.80
CA PRO A 37 -20.72 -8.92 2.40
C PRO A 37 -20.80 -8.27 1.01
N TRP A 38 -19.76 -7.55 0.60
CA TRP A 38 -19.67 -6.97 -0.75
C TRP A 38 -19.48 -8.04 -1.82
N THR A 39 -18.64 -9.06 -1.58
CA THR A 39 -18.37 -10.11 -2.57
C THR A 39 -19.55 -11.05 -2.76
N GLN A 40 -20.32 -11.28 -1.72
CA GLN A 40 -21.51 -12.15 -1.74
C GLN A 40 -22.74 -11.49 -2.36
N ALA A 41 -22.81 -10.16 -2.37
CA ALA A 41 -23.96 -9.42 -2.91
C ALA A 41 -23.98 -9.42 -4.45
N GLY A 42 -25.18 -9.39 -5.03
CA GLY A 42 -25.38 -9.24 -6.47
C GLY A 42 -24.86 -7.91 -7.02
N TRP A 43 -24.49 -7.89 -8.30
CA TRP A 43 -23.86 -6.72 -8.94
C TRP A 43 -24.69 -5.43 -8.79
N LEU A 44 -26.00 -5.46 -9.05
CA LEU A 44 -26.89 -4.29 -8.92
C LEU A 44 -26.93 -3.77 -7.49
N THR A 45 -27.06 -4.66 -6.50
CA THR A 45 -27.05 -4.31 -5.08
C THR A 45 -25.76 -3.61 -4.70
N ARG A 46 -24.62 -4.16 -5.13
CA ARG A 46 -23.30 -3.54 -4.92
C ARG A 46 -23.22 -2.12 -5.49
N GLN A 47 -23.65 -1.92 -6.74
CA GLN A 47 -23.59 -0.59 -7.39
C GLN A 47 -24.47 0.43 -6.68
N VAL A 48 -25.71 0.05 -6.35
CA VAL A 48 -26.65 0.93 -5.67
C VAL A 48 -26.17 1.29 -4.27
N GLN A 49 -25.77 0.30 -3.46
CA GLN A 49 -25.40 0.53 -2.07
C GLN A 49 -24.03 1.22 -1.96
N ARG A 50 -23.08 0.94 -2.86
CA ARG A 50 -21.83 1.69 -2.93
C ARG A 50 -22.06 3.18 -3.19
N ARG A 51 -23.04 3.51 -4.05
CA ARG A 51 -23.41 4.89 -4.34
C ARG A 51 -24.18 5.55 -3.21
N ARG A 52 -25.10 4.80 -2.57
CA ARG A 52 -25.94 5.29 -1.46
C ARG A 52 -25.22 5.29 -0.11
N ARG A 53 -24.12 4.55 0.02
CA ARG A 53 -23.34 4.36 1.25
C ARG A 53 -24.18 3.79 2.42
N ARG A 54 -25.27 3.07 2.13
CA ARG A 54 -26.19 2.47 3.09
C ARG A 54 -26.96 1.29 2.49
N GLY A 55 -27.49 0.42 3.35
CA GLY A 55 -28.33 -0.73 3.00
C GLY A 55 -27.80 -2.04 3.55
N SER A 56 -28.36 -3.15 3.09
CA SER A 56 -28.14 -4.48 3.66
C SER A 56 -26.67 -4.92 3.74
N ILE A 57 -25.81 -4.48 2.81
CA ILE A 57 -24.37 -4.79 2.86
C ILE A 57 -23.71 -4.06 4.04
N VAL A 58 -24.02 -2.77 4.22
CA VAL A 58 -23.48 -1.96 5.32
C VAL A 58 -24.00 -2.49 6.66
N GLU A 59 -25.28 -2.86 6.71
CA GLU A 59 -25.90 -3.48 7.89
C GLU A 59 -25.25 -4.83 8.24
N ALA A 60 -24.98 -5.68 7.24
CA ALA A 60 -24.29 -6.96 7.44
C ALA A 60 -22.88 -6.75 7.98
N ILE A 61 -22.08 -5.82 7.42
CA ILE A 61 -20.76 -5.49 7.94
C ILE A 61 -20.82 -5.13 9.42
N ASN A 62 -21.75 -4.25 9.79
CA ASN A 62 -21.90 -3.82 11.20
C ASN A 62 -22.42 -4.93 12.11
N ALA A 63 -23.26 -5.82 11.60
CA ALA A 63 -23.75 -7.00 12.34
C ALA A 63 -22.60 -7.98 12.61
N ASP A 64 -21.81 -8.33 11.57
CA ASP A 64 -20.64 -9.23 11.70
C ASP A 64 -19.64 -8.70 12.72
N VAL A 65 -19.37 -7.38 12.71
CA VAL A 65 -18.47 -6.74 13.66
C VAL A 65 -19.00 -6.81 15.10
N ARG A 66 -20.30 -6.55 15.31
CA ARG A 66 -20.90 -6.63 16.65
C ARG A 66 -20.92 -8.06 17.18
N GLU A 67 -21.26 -9.03 16.34
CA GLU A 67 -21.24 -10.46 16.71
C GLU A 67 -19.82 -10.92 17.10
N ALA A 68 -18.84 -10.61 16.27
CA ALA A 68 -17.44 -10.92 16.58
C ALA A 68 -16.96 -10.26 17.88
N ALA A 69 -17.31 -9.01 18.10
CA ALA A 69 -16.94 -8.29 19.32
C ALA A 69 -17.56 -8.91 20.58
N GLN A 70 -18.83 -9.34 20.51
CA GLN A 70 -19.49 -10.05 21.62
C GLN A 70 -18.82 -11.39 21.93
N ALA A 71 -18.42 -12.14 20.90
CA ALA A 71 -17.77 -13.43 21.04
C ALA A 71 -16.33 -13.29 21.59
N VAL A 72 -15.56 -12.35 21.09
CA VAL A 72 -14.12 -12.18 21.41
C VAL A 72 -13.91 -11.38 22.68
N ARG A 73 -14.74 -10.36 22.94
CA ARG A 73 -14.54 -9.34 23.98
C ARG A 73 -13.13 -8.75 23.86
N PRO A 74 -12.87 -7.98 22.79
CA PRO A 74 -11.54 -7.48 22.50
C PRO A 74 -11.10 -6.39 23.48
N ASP A 75 -9.79 -6.33 23.75
CA ASP A 75 -9.14 -5.22 24.43
C ASP A 75 -8.94 -4.06 23.45
N LEU A 76 -8.62 -4.38 22.17
CA LEU A 76 -8.35 -3.46 21.08
C LEU A 76 -9.16 -3.83 19.84
N VAL A 77 -9.81 -2.85 19.22
CA VAL A 77 -10.35 -2.95 17.87
C VAL A 77 -9.46 -2.17 16.92
N TRP A 78 -8.80 -2.86 15.99
CA TRP A 78 -8.01 -2.26 14.92
C TRP A 78 -8.83 -2.25 13.63
N ALA A 79 -9.37 -1.09 13.28
CA ALA A 79 -10.22 -0.89 12.12
C ALA A 79 -9.40 -0.35 10.93
N GLU A 80 -9.07 -1.22 9.97
CA GLU A 80 -8.28 -0.86 8.81
C GLU A 80 -9.14 -0.58 7.58
N LYS A 81 -9.05 0.63 7.02
CA LYS A 81 -9.84 1.09 5.86
C LYS A 81 -11.37 0.95 6.06
N GLN A 82 -11.85 1.17 7.27
CA GLN A 82 -13.24 0.97 7.58
C GLN A 82 -14.07 2.22 7.30
N GLU A 83 -14.68 2.26 6.10
CA GLU A 83 -15.48 3.38 5.60
C GLU A 83 -16.99 3.22 5.90
N TYR A 84 -17.42 2.07 6.49
CA TYR A 84 -18.84 1.70 6.64
C TYR A 84 -19.23 1.31 8.08
N LEU A 85 -18.35 1.51 9.04
CA LEU A 85 -18.71 1.31 10.45
C LEU A 85 -19.64 2.43 10.91
N SER A 86 -20.82 2.05 11.43
CA SER A 86 -21.78 3.03 11.91
C SER A 86 -21.38 3.59 13.28
N PRO A 87 -21.78 4.85 13.59
CA PRO A 87 -21.59 5.42 14.92
C PRO A 87 -22.15 4.54 16.05
N GLU A 88 -23.30 3.90 15.83
CA GLU A 88 -23.94 3.01 16.82
C GLU A 88 -23.07 1.77 17.09
N THR A 89 -22.46 1.19 16.04
CA THR A 89 -21.56 0.05 16.19
C THR A 89 -20.32 0.45 17.00
N LEU A 90 -19.70 1.59 16.67
CA LEU A 90 -18.55 2.09 17.41
C LEU A 90 -18.90 2.42 18.87
N ALA A 91 -20.03 3.05 19.13
CA ALA A 91 -20.49 3.34 20.48
C ALA A 91 -20.67 2.05 21.31
N GLY A 92 -21.24 1.00 20.71
CA GLY A 92 -21.39 -0.31 21.33
C GLY A 92 -20.07 -0.98 21.66
N LEU A 93 -19.09 -0.92 20.73
CA LEU A 93 -17.73 -1.42 20.93
C LEU A 93 -17.03 -0.67 22.08
N LYS A 94 -17.14 0.65 22.11
CA LYS A 94 -16.58 1.50 23.17
C LYS A 94 -17.19 1.22 24.53
N ALA A 95 -18.51 1.05 24.59
CA ALA A 95 -19.23 0.70 25.80
C ALA A 95 -18.84 -0.68 26.37
N SER A 96 -18.33 -1.60 25.54
CA SER A 96 -17.79 -2.89 25.98
C SER A 96 -16.39 -2.79 26.58
N GLY A 97 -15.78 -1.61 26.60
CA GLY A 97 -14.43 -1.36 27.14
C GLY A 97 -13.29 -1.53 26.13
N ALA A 98 -13.59 -1.83 24.88
CA ALA A 98 -12.57 -1.93 23.83
C ALA A 98 -12.01 -0.56 23.45
N ARG A 99 -10.70 -0.48 23.28
CA ARG A 99 -10.05 0.70 22.69
C ARG A 99 -10.19 0.67 21.17
N LEU A 100 -10.62 1.77 20.58
CA LEU A 100 -10.92 1.85 19.14
C LEU A 100 -9.82 2.59 18.39
N VAL A 101 -9.14 1.92 17.47
CA VAL A 101 -8.10 2.48 16.62
C VAL A 101 -8.50 2.37 15.16
N HIS A 102 -8.44 3.47 14.41
CA HIS A 102 -8.62 3.46 12.96
C HIS A 102 -7.28 3.67 12.26
N PHE A 103 -7.03 2.89 11.21
CA PHE A 103 -5.88 3.05 10.33
C PHE A 103 -6.31 3.01 8.87
N THR A 104 -5.78 3.93 8.05
CA THR A 104 -5.88 3.83 6.59
C THR A 104 -4.54 4.09 5.93
N PRO A 105 -4.09 3.18 5.05
CA PRO A 105 -2.89 3.38 4.22
C PRO A 105 -3.14 4.30 3.02
N ASP A 106 -4.41 4.57 2.72
CA ASP A 106 -4.83 5.43 1.61
C ASP A 106 -5.17 6.84 2.12
N PRO A 107 -4.97 7.89 1.30
CA PRO A 107 -5.43 9.22 1.64
C PRO A 107 -6.96 9.21 1.77
N TYR A 108 -7.47 9.76 2.86
CA TYR A 108 -8.91 9.84 3.10
C TYR A 108 -9.45 11.25 2.82
N PHE A 109 -8.77 12.27 3.30
CA PHE A 109 -9.22 13.65 3.18
C PHE A 109 -8.93 14.25 1.80
N SER A 110 -7.78 13.94 1.22
CA SER A 110 -7.34 14.45 -0.09
C SER A 110 -8.07 13.82 -1.27
N LEU A 111 -8.69 12.65 -1.08
CA LEU A 111 -9.46 11.95 -2.12
C LEU A 111 -10.95 12.06 -1.83
N ALA A 112 -11.59 13.15 -2.28
CA ALA A 112 -12.99 13.46 -1.99
C ALA A 112 -13.97 12.30 -2.27
N TRP A 113 -13.69 11.46 -3.26
CA TRP A 113 -14.53 10.28 -3.58
C TRP A 113 -14.42 9.14 -2.56
N LYS A 114 -13.41 9.14 -1.68
CA LYS A 114 -13.27 8.19 -0.57
C LYS A 114 -14.03 8.64 0.67
N ARG A 115 -14.28 9.94 0.83
CA ARG A 115 -15.02 10.47 1.96
C ARG A 115 -16.46 9.99 1.94
N THR A 116 -16.93 9.52 3.07
CA THR A 116 -18.33 9.11 3.26
C THR A 116 -18.91 9.79 4.48
N PRO A 117 -20.19 10.22 4.45
CA PRO A 117 -20.81 10.82 5.63
C PRO A 117 -20.78 9.89 6.86
N ILE A 118 -20.85 8.57 6.63
CA ILE A 118 -20.80 7.58 7.72
C ILE A 118 -19.42 7.56 8.38
N MET A 119 -18.36 7.62 7.58
CA MET A 119 -16.99 7.66 8.08
C MET A 119 -16.67 9.01 8.74
N ASP A 120 -17.12 10.13 8.16
CA ASP A 120 -16.94 11.45 8.76
C ASP A 120 -17.62 11.52 10.14
N ALA A 121 -18.80 10.91 10.31
CA ALA A 121 -19.47 10.82 11.60
C ALA A 121 -18.82 9.80 12.56
N ALA A 122 -18.13 8.79 12.04
CA ALA A 122 -17.47 7.74 12.81
C ALA A 122 -16.09 8.16 13.33
N LEU A 123 -15.34 8.96 12.57
CA LEU A 123 -13.95 9.33 12.93
C LEU A 123 -13.81 9.89 14.35
N PRO A 124 -14.65 10.83 14.83
CA PRO A 124 -14.52 11.36 16.18
C PRO A 124 -14.80 10.34 17.31
N LEU A 125 -15.37 9.19 16.99
CA LEU A 125 -15.71 8.15 17.96
C LEU A 125 -14.57 7.17 18.23
N PHE A 126 -13.56 7.13 17.39
CA PHE A 126 -12.34 6.37 17.66
C PHE A 126 -11.56 7.01 18.80
N ASP A 127 -10.74 6.23 19.50
CA ASP A 127 -9.84 6.75 20.53
C ASP A 127 -8.54 7.24 19.91
N VAL A 128 -8.11 6.59 18.82
CA VAL A 128 -6.90 6.94 18.07
C VAL A 128 -7.11 6.81 16.57
N LEU A 129 -6.61 7.78 15.83
CA LEU A 129 -6.51 7.75 14.38
C LEU A 129 -5.04 7.59 13.97
N VAL A 130 -4.72 6.42 13.41
CA VAL A 130 -3.38 6.15 12.86
C VAL A 130 -3.37 6.53 11.38
N TYR A 131 -2.46 7.40 10.99
CA TYR A 131 -2.33 7.89 9.62
C TYR A 131 -0.92 7.62 9.07
N CYS A 132 -0.81 7.47 7.74
CA CYS A 132 0.47 7.25 7.08
C CYS A 132 0.84 8.35 6.06
N LYS A 133 -0.02 9.32 5.86
CA LYS A 133 0.16 10.42 4.90
C LYS A 133 0.36 11.73 5.66
N ARG A 134 1.60 12.22 5.77
CA ARG A 134 1.92 13.43 6.54
C ARG A 134 1.17 14.66 6.07
N TYR A 135 0.88 14.75 4.77
CA TYR A 135 0.12 15.87 4.22
C TYR A 135 -1.35 15.91 4.66
N GLU A 136 -1.89 14.83 5.25
CA GLU A 136 -3.22 14.79 5.85
C GLU A 136 -3.19 14.96 7.40
N GLN A 137 -2.03 15.14 8.00
CA GLN A 137 -1.89 15.23 9.46
C GLN A 137 -2.85 16.22 10.09
N ALA A 138 -2.90 17.46 9.58
CA ALA A 138 -3.77 18.52 10.11
C ALA A 138 -5.26 18.17 9.99
N ASP A 139 -5.64 17.38 8.98
CA ASP A 139 -7.02 16.93 8.83
C ASP A 139 -7.37 15.87 9.88
N TYR A 140 -6.45 14.93 10.16
CA TYR A 140 -6.61 13.94 11.23
C TYR A 140 -6.67 14.60 12.60
N GLU A 141 -5.82 15.57 12.90
CA GLU A 141 -5.84 16.33 14.15
C GLU A 141 -7.16 17.08 14.35
N ARG A 142 -7.73 17.65 13.28
CA ARG A 142 -9.05 18.31 13.32
C ARG A 142 -10.22 17.34 13.52
N ALA A 143 -10.05 16.06 13.24
CA ALA A 143 -11.09 15.07 13.49
C ALA A 143 -11.34 14.78 14.99
N GLY A 144 -10.42 15.19 15.87
CA GLY A 144 -10.60 15.27 17.32
C GLY A 144 -9.97 14.16 18.17
N PRO A 145 -9.88 12.88 17.75
CA PRO A 145 -9.17 11.84 18.51
C PRO A 145 -7.66 12.06 18.55
N ALA A 146 -6.97 11.33 19.45
CA ALA A 146 -5.52 11.27 19.42
C ALA A 146 -5.03 10.74 18.07
N THR A 147 -3.90 11.26 17.57
CA THR A 147 -3.35 10.88 16.27
C THR A 147 -1.96 10.28 16.41
N VAL A 148 -1.66 9.26 15.59
CA VAL A 148 -0.34 8.62 15.54
C VAL A 148 0.09 8.47 14.09
N TYR A 149 1.30 8.91 13.77
CA TYR A 149 1.90 8.70 12.46
C TYR A 149 2.55 7.31 12.37
N MET A 150 2.06 6.48 11.48
CA MET A 150 2.64 5.18 11.17
C MET A 150 2.88 5.08 9.66
N PRO A 151 4.10 5.29 9.16
CA PRO A 151 4.40 5.15 7.74
C PRO A 151 4.11 3.73 7.26
N LEU A 152 3.95 3.58 5.94
CA LEU A 152 3.85 2.26 5.32
C LEU A 152 5.12 1.45 5.58
N GLY A 153 5.06 0.17 5.31
CA GLY A 153 6.15 -0.76 5.55
C GLY A 153 6.04 -1.99 4.66
N PHE A 154 6.67 -3.07 5.06
CA PHE A 154 6.66 -4.34 4.35
C PHE A 154 6.40 -5.52 5.32
N SER A 155 6.01 -6.67 4.77
CA SER A 155 5.95 -7.94 5.50
C SER A 155 7.23 -8.72 5.27
N ASP A 156 8.01 -8.97 6.29
CA ASP A 156 9.24 -9.76 6.19
C ASP A 156 8.98 -11.26 5.93
N GLU A 157 7.76 -11.73 6.12
CA GLU A 157 7.34 -13.08 5.71
C GLU A 157 7.19 -13.19 4.18
N VAL A 158 6.68 -12.11 3.53
CA VAL A 158 6.39 -12.06 2.10
C VAL A 158 7.52 -11.38 1.32
N HIS A 159 7.94 -10.19 1.77
CA HIS A 159 8.92 -9.34 1.08
C HIS A 159 10.32 -9.66 1.61
N ARG A 160 10.92 -10.68 1.05
CA ARG A 160 12.28 -11.16 1.37
C ARG A 160 13.00 -11.54 0.08
N PRO A 161 14.34 -11.57 0.09
CA PRO A 161 15.08 -12.11 -1.05
C PRO A 161 14.67 -13.56 -1.32
N LEU A 162 14.13 -13.81 -2.51
CA LEU A 162 13.68 -15.12 -2.95
C LEU A 162 14.12 -15.35 -4.40
N PRO A 163 15.39 -15.70 -4.63
CA PRO A 163 15.91 -15.90 -5.99
C PRO A 163 15.22 -17.08 -6.68
N SER A 164 15.06 -16.98 -8.01
CA SER A 164 14.47 -18.02 -8.84
C SER A 164 15.33 -18.28 -10.06
N GLN A 165 15.40 -19.55 -10.48
CA GLN A 165 16.02 -19.96 -11.75
C GLN A 165 15.08 -19.77 -12.95
N ASP A 166 13.78 -19.56 -12.71
CA ASP A 166 12.82 -19.30 -13.77
C ASP A 166 13.07 -17.91 -14.39
N PRO A 167 13.45 -17.85 -15.70
CA PRO A 167 13.80 -16.59 -16.35
C PRO A 167 12.64 -15.58 -16.44
N ARG A 168 11.40 -16.03 -16.25
CA ARG A 168 10.24 -15.12 -16.23
C ARG A 168 10.34 -14.06 -15.13
N TRP A 169 11.07 -14.34 -14.04
CA TRP A 169 11.22 -13.43 -12.91
C TRP A 169 12.42 -12.49 -13.03
N ASN A 170 13.42 -12.83 -13.86
CA ASN A 170 14.69 -12.13 -13.92
C ASN A 170 14.67 -11.04 -15.01
N CYS A 171 15.02 -9.81 -14.65
CA CYS A 171 15.14 -8.68 -15.58
C CYS A 171 16.10 -7.59 -15.04
N ALA A 172 16.53 -6.71 -15.93
CA ALA A 172 17.31 -5.55 -15.54
C ALA A 172 16.46 -4.54 -14.76
N VAL A 173 15.23 -4.29 -15.22
CA VAL A 173 14.29 -3.32 -14.64
C VAL A 173 12.94 -3.98 -14.44
N GLY A 174 12.38 -3.90 -13.24
CA GLY A 174 11.06 -4.41 -12.93
C GLY A 174 10.12 -3.34 -12.39
N PHE A 175 8.85 -3.44 -12.77
CA PHE A 175 7.79 -2.65 -12.19
C PHE A 175 6.61 -3.53 -11.77
N LEU A 176 6.18 -3.39 -10.52
CA LEU A 176 5.02 -4.08 -9.98
C LEU A 176 3.96 -3.07 -9.57
N GLY A 177 2.87 -2.97 -10.33
CA GLY A 177 1.79 -2.03 -10.01
C GLY A 177 0.73 -1.93 -11.08
N GLY A 178 -0.45 -1.42 -10.68
CA GLY A 178 -1.54 -1.14 -11.61
C GLY A 178 -1.20 -0.01 -12.58
N TRP A 179 -1.91 -0.02 -13.68
CA TRP A 179 -1.78 1.02 -14.70
C TRP A 179 -2.21 2.40 -14.18
N GLU A 180 -1.46 3.42 -14.59
CA GLU A 180 -1.80 4.85 -14.54
C GLU A 180 -1.14 5.56 -15.73
N PRO A 181 -1.67 6.69 -16.23
CA PRO A 181 -1.12 7.37 -17.41
C PRO A 181 0.37 7.70 -17.28
N ARG A 182 0.79 8.29 -16.16
CA ARG A 182 2.20 8.63 -15.91
C ARG A 182 3.09 7.39 -15.87
N ARG A 183 2.63 6.29 -15.28
CA ARG A 183 3.37 5.03 -15.22
C ARG A 183 3.57 4.45 -16.62
N GLU A 184 2.54 4.48 -17.46
CA GLU A 184 2.66 4.04 -18.85
C GLU A 184 3.68 4.88 -19.61
N HIS A 185 3.64 6.21 -19.46
CA HIS A 185 4.58 7.11 -20.09
C HIS A 185 6.02 6.79 -19.71
N LEU A 186 6.34 6.73 -18.42
CA LEU A 186 7.69 6.45 -17.92
C LEU A 186 8.18 5.04 -18.29
N LEU A 187 7.32 4.03 -18.19
CA LEU A 187 7.69 2.65 -18.57
C LEU A 187 7.89 2.51 -20.08
N ALA A 188 7.12 3.26 -20.90
CA ALA A 188 7.35 3.30 -22.32
C ALA A 188 8.72 3.91 -22.65
N ALA A 189 9.13 4.99 -21.99
CA ALA A 189 10.45 5.58 -22.17
C ALA A 189 11.58 4.59 -21.82
N VAL A 190 11.41 3.80 -20.72
CA VAL A 190 12.36 2.74 -20.36
C VAL A 190 12.42 1.64 -21.42
N ALA A 191 11.26 1.20 -21.92
CA ALA A 191 11.18 0.17 -22.96
C ALA A 191 11.76 0.65 -24.30
N ASP A 192 11.45 1.89 -24.71
CA ASP A 192 11.97 2.52 -25.94
C ASP A 192 13.49 2.76 -25.87
N ALA A 193 14.04 2.94 -24.67
CA ALA A 193 15.49 2.98 -24.45
C ALA A 193 16.17 1.59 -24.54
N GLY A 194 15.42 0.52 -24.80
CA GLY A 194 15.93 -0.84 -25.00
C GLY A 194 16.33 -1.57 -23.71
N ALA A 195 15.86 -1.13 -22.55
CA ALA A 195 16.11 -1.82 -21.31
C ALA A 195 15.36 -3.16 -21.23
N ASP A 196 15.98 -4.20 -20.64
CA ASP A 196 15.28 -5.44 -20.29
C ASP A 196 14.29 -5.17 -19.14
N LEU A 197 13.08 -4.76 -19.52
CA LEU A 197 12.00 -4.36 -18.63
C LEU A 197 10.96 -5.46 -18.51
N LYS A 198 10.48 -5.69 -17.29
CA LYS A 198 9.28 -6.50 -17.03
C LYS A 198 8.28 -5.77 -16.17
N VAL A 199 6.99 -5.86 -16.54
CA VAL A 199 5.89 -5.16 -15.88
C VAL A 199 4.83 -6.15 -15.45
N TRP A 200 4.52 -6.21 -14.15
CA TRP A 200 3.43 -7.00 -13.57
C TRP A 200 2.37 -6.07 -12.96
N GLY A 201 1.11 -6.40 -13.16
CA GLY A 201 0.03 -5.66 -12.52
C GLY A 201 -1.28 -5.67 -13.29
N GLY A 202 -2.30 -5.11 -12.67
CA GLY A 202 -3.64 -5.00 -13.26
C GLY A 202 -3.80 -3.79 -14.18
N TYR A 203 -4.83 -3.86 -15.01
CA TYR A 203 -5.33 -2.77 -15.88
C TYR A 203 -4.44 -2.38 -17.07
N TRP A 204 -3.48 -3.21 -17.46
CA TRP A 204 -2.60 -3.01 -18.61
C TRP A 204 -3.16 -3.57 -19.94
N ASP A 205 -4.38 -4.12 -19.94
CA ASP A 205 -4.97 -4.84 -21.08
C ASP A 205 -4.98 -3.99 -22.38
N HIS A 206 -5.27 -2.69 -22.26
CA HIS A 206 -5.33 -1.81 -23.44
C HIS A 206 -3.96 -1.59 -24.08
N VAL A 207 -2.88 -1.60 -23.30
CA VAL A 207 -1.50 -1.52 -23.81
C VAL A 207 -1.14 -2.82 -24.50
N ARG A 208 -1.47 -3.98 -23.89
CA ARG A 208 -1.18 -5.30 -24.42
C ARG A 208 -1.95 -5.59 -25.69
N ASP A 209 -3.26 -5.35 -25.67
CA ASP A 209 -4.17 -5.80 -26.74
C ASP A 209 -4.40 -4.72 -27.80
N GLY A 210 -3.87 -3.51 -27.60
CA GLY A 210 -4.11 -2.36 -28.49
C GLY A 210 -5.60 -1.97 -28.59
N ARG A 211 -6.44 -2.46 -27.68
CA ARG A 211 -7.88 -2.24 -27.64
C ARG A 211 -8.26 -1.34 -26.48
N TRP A 212 -9.00 -0.30 -26.79
CA TRP A 212 -9.66 0.50 -25.78
C TRP A 212 -10.76 -0.32 -25.10
N THR A 213 -10.53 -0.80 -23.91
CA THR A 213 -11.63 -1.17 -23.05
C THR A 213 -12.07 0.10 -22.32
N LEU A 214 -13.29 0.54 -22.57
CA LEU A 214 -14.00 1.59 -21.81
C LEU A 214 -14.19 1.14 -20.35
N ARG A 215 -13.09 0.93 -19.65
CA ARG A 215 -13.14 0.61 -18.22
C ARG A 215 -13.32 1.91 -17.43
N ARG A 216 -14.26 1.88 -16.52
CA ARG A 216 -14.69 3.02 -15.69
C ARG A 216 -13.54 3.82 -15.06
N HIS A 217 -12.43 3.17 -14.71
CA HIS A 217 -11.26 3.83 -14.11
C HIS A 217 -10.48 4.69 -15.11
N VAL A 218 -10.43 4.31 -16.38
CA VAL A 218 -9.80 5.11 -17.46
C VAL A 218 -10.59 6.40 -17.65
N ILE A 219 -11.92 6.30 -17.68
CA ILE A 219 -12.81 7.46 -17.79
C ILE A 219 -12.68 8.38 -16.58
N LEU A 220 -12.58 7.82 -15.36
CA LEU A 220 -12.46 8.61 -14.14
C LEU A 220 -11.11 9.33 -14.05
N ASN A 221 -10.03 8.74 -14.51
CA ASN A 221 -8.71 9.40 -14.57
C ASN A 221 -8.69 10.51 -15.63
N GLN A 222 -9.39 10.34 -16.76
CA GLN A 222 -9.55 11.39 -17.77
C GLN A 222 -10.41 12.55 -17.28
N LEU A 223 -11.46 12.28 -16.49
CA LEU A 223 -12.33 13.31 -15.89
C LEU A 223 -11.64 14.08 -14.75
N ALA A 224 -10.56 13.55 -14.20
CA ALA A 224 -9.77 14.21 -13.17
C ALA A 224 -8.79 15.28 -13.69
N GLY A 225 -8.78 15.56 -15.01
CA GLY A 225 -8.11 16.73 -15.57
C GLY A 225 -6.67 16.49 -16.05
N ASP A 226 -6.22 15.26 -16.18
CA ASP A 226 -4.99 14.98 -16.95
C ASP A 226 -5.23 15.24 -18.42
N ASP A 227 -4.31 15.99 -19.06
CA ASP A 227 -4.30 16.30 -20.48
C ASP A 227 -4.65 15.06 -21.32
N ALA A 228 -5.48 15.26 -22.32
CA ALA A 228 -6.05 14.20 -23.15
C ALA A 228 -5.04 13.09 -23.42
N TYR A 229 -5.19 12.00 -22.67
CA TYR A 229 -4.35 10.82 -22.81
C TYR A 229 -4.53 10.24 -24.22
N HIS A 230 -3.60 10.54 -25.09
CA HIS A 230 -3.57 9.98 -26.43
C HIS A 230 -3.14 8.52 -26.33
N ILE A 231 -4.04 7.61 -26.68
CA ILE A 231 -3.72 6.19 -26.82
C ILE A 231 -2.75 6.05 -28.00
N ALA A 232 -1.49 6.22 -27.71
CA ALA A 232 -0.44 5.82 -28.64
C ALA A 232 -0.25 4.31 -28.54
N ARG A 233 -0.04 3.66 -29.69
CA ARG A 233 0.46 2.29 -29.66
C ARG A 233 1.85 2.29 -29.05
N ARG A 234 2.05 1.46 -28.03
CA ARG A 234 3.30 1.30 -27.29
C ARG A 234 3.83 -0.13 -27.47
N PRO A 235 4.27 -0.53 -28.69
CA PRO A 235 4.64 -1.93 -28.98
C PRO A 235 5.81 -2.38 -28.08
N ALA A 236 6.83 -1.54 -27.86
CA ALA A 236 7.95 -1.88 -27.00
C ALA A 236 7.46 -2.19 -25.57
N LEU A 237 6.62 -1.34 -24.98
CA LEU A 237 6.05 -1.58 -23.65
C LEU A 237 5.14 -2.80 -23.63
N ALA A 238 4.31 -3.03 -24.67
CA ALA A 238 3.41 -4.18 -24.73
C ALA A 238 4.13 -5.52 -24.59
N HIS A 239 5.34 -5.64 -25.15
CA HIS A 239 6.17 -6.84 -25.03
C HIS A 239 6.75 -7.08 -23.63
N THR A 240 6.79 -6.06 -22.77
CA THR A 240 7.32 -6.17 -21.41
C THR A 240 6.29 -6.67 -20.39
N LEU A 241 5.00 -6.66 -20.76
CA LEU A 241 3.90 -7.01 -19.87
C LEU A 241 3.86 -8.51 -19.57
N GLN A 242 4.01 -8.89 -18.31
CA GLN A 242 4.08 -10.27 -17.85
C GLN A 242 2.70 -10.85 -17.42
N GLY A 243 1.61 -10.16 -17.71
CA GLY A 243 0.25 -10.56 -17.38
C GLY A 243 -0.33 -9.79 -16.18
N SER A 244 -1.12 -10.50 -15.35
CA SER A 244 -1.86 -9.91 -14.24
C SER A 244 -1.00 -9.67 -12.99
N GLU A 245 -1.66 -9.31 -11.92
CA GLU A 245 -1.07 -9.14 -10.58
C GLU A 245 -0.44 -10.44 -10.07
N VAL A 246 0.65 -10.32 -9.34
CA VAL A 246 1.34 -11.42 -8.66
C VAL A 246 1.34 -11.17 -7.15
N TYR A 247 1.24 -12.26 -6.38
CA TYR A 247 1.12 -12.23 -4.92
C TYR A 247 2.02 -13.27 -4.26
N GLY A 248 2.24 -13.16 -2.95
CA GLY A 248 3.02 -14.12 -2.17
C GLY A 248 4.43 -14.32 -2.71
N ASP A 249 4.85 -15.57 -2.87
CA ASP A 249 6.19 -15.90 -3.37
C ASP A 249 6.42 -15.40 -4.81
N GLY A 250 5.38 -15.35 -5.67
CA GLY A 250 5.49 -14.78 -7.01
C GLY A 250 5.85 -13.29 -6.97
N TYR A 251 5.31 -12.55 -6.00
CA TYR A 251 5.65 -11.15 -5.78
C TYR A 251 7.11 -10.98 -5.33
N ALA A 252 7.54 -11.81 -4.37
CA ALA A 252 8.92 -11.81 -3.90
C ALA A 252 9.91 -12.21 -5.01
N HIS A 253 9.58 -13.23 -5.83
CA HIS A 253 10.39 -13.60 -6.99
C HIS A 253 10.53 -12.47 -7.99
N ALA A 254 9.42 -11.80 -8.35
CA ALA A 254 9.43 -10.70 -9.31
C ALA A 254 10.28 -9.51 -8.83
N LEU A 255 10.17 -9.15 -7.54
CA LEU A 255 11.02 -8.09 -6.97
C LEU A 255 12.47 -8.54 -6.86
N THR A 256 12.75 -9.72 -6.32
CA THR A 256 14.13 -10.23 -6.17
C THR A 256 14.83 -10.38 -7.52
N GLY A 257 14.12 -10.83 -8.55
CA GLY A 257 14.65 -11.02 -9.90
C GLY A 257 14.83 -9.71 -10.69
N SER A 258 14.24 -8.61 -10.22
CA SER A 258 14.43 -7.28 -10.81
C SER A 258 15.69 -6.64 -10.23
N ARG A 259 16.73 -6.42 -11.04
CA ARG A 259 17.96 -5.77 -10.56
C ARG A 259 17.71 -4.34 -10.09
N ILE A 260 16.81 -3.63 -10.78
CA ILE A 260 16.28 -2.30 -10.43
C ILE A 260 14.77 -2.42 -10.32
N GLY A 261 14.20 -2.09 -9.17
CA GLY A 261 12.76 -1.99 -8.98
C GLY A 261 12.31 -0.53 -9.06
N LEU A 262 11.37 -0.24 -9.97
CA LEU A 262 10.82 1.11 -10.13
C LEU A 262 9.68 1.36 -9.13
N GLY A 263 9.79 2.47 -8.37
CA GLY A 263 8.83 2.88 -7.35
C GLY A 263 8.11 4.17 -7.70
N PHE A 264 7.11 4.12 -8.61
CA PHE A 264 6.37 5.31 -9.01
C PHE A 264 5.26 5.68 -8.02
N LEU A 265 5.18 6.94 -7.67
CA LEU A 265 4.07 7.51 -6.92
C LEU A 265 2.84 7.73 -7.81
N ARG A 266 1.68 7.88 -7.18
CA ARG A 266 0.44 8.24 -7.87
C ARG A 266 0.38 9.75 -8.10
N THR A 267 -0.26 10.17 -9.20
CA THR A 267 -0.45 11.60 -9.51
C THR A 267 -1.71 12.19 -8.88
N VAL A 268 -2.67 11.35 -8.52
CA VAL A 268 -3.98 11.77 -7.99
C VAL A 268 -3.93 12.33 -6.55
N CYS A 269 -2.81 12.17 -5.87
CA CYS A 269 -2.59 12.66 -4.51
C CYS A 269 -1.09 12.93 -4.30
N PRO A 270 -0.72 13.84 -3.39
CA PRO A 270 0.68 14.19 -3.15
C PRO A 270 1.41 13.15 -2.27
N ASP A 271 1.30 11.87 -2.65
CA ASP A 271 1.99 10.79 -1.95
C ASP A 271 3.49 11.02 -1.93
N GLN A 272 4.12 10.84 -0.77
CA GLN A 272 5.57 10.97 -0.57
C GLN A 272 6.27 9.60 -0.50
N HIS A 273 5.51 8.53 -0.22
CA HIS A 273 5.97 7.14 -0.23
C HIS A 273 4.80 6.17 -0.45
N THR A 274 5.15 4.94 -0.85
CA THR A 274 4.21 3.82 -0.99
C THR A 274 4.76 2.58 -0.30
N THR A 275 4.04 1.46 -0.32
CA THR A 275 4.58 0.19 0.17
C THR A 275 5.81 -0.25 -0.62
N ARG A 276 5.87 0.07 -1.95
CA ARG A 276 7.02 -0.24 -2.83
C ARG A 276 8.32 0.37 -2.33
N THR A 277 8.25 1.50 -1.65
CA THR A 277 9.41 2.16 -1.01
C THR A 277 10.18 1.21 -0.10
N PHE A 278 9.47 0.29 0.55
CA PHE A 278 10.03 -0.67 1.51
C PHE A 278 10.10 -2.09 0.94
N GLU A 279 9.12 -2.50 0.14
CA GLU A 279 9.01 -3.85 -0.42
C GLU A 279 10.15 -4.16 -1.41
N ILE A 280 10.50 -3.19 -2.27
CA ILE A 280 11.57 -3.34 -3.27
C ILE A 280 12.92 -3.62 -2.60
N PRO A 281 13.44 -2.75 -1.70
CA PRO A 281 14.72 -3.01 -1.06
C PRO A 281 14.67 -4.19 -0.09
N ALA A 282 13.52 -4.48 0.55
CA ALA A 282 13.36 -5.66 1.39
C ALA A 282 13.51 -6.98 0.62
N CYS A 283 13.22 -6.98 -0.69
CA CYS A 283 13.47 -8.12 -1.59
C CYS A 283 14.89 -8.13 -2.19
N GLY A 284 15.76 -7.19 -1.82
CA GLY A 284 17.13 -7.14 -2.30
C GLY A 284 17.32 -6.46 -3.67
N SER A 285 16.30 -5.81 -4.19
CA SER A 285 16.32 -5.02 -5.42
C SER A 285 16.80 -3.58 -5.14
N LEU A 286 17.48 -2.93 -6.10
CA LEU A 286 17.74 -1.50 -5.99
C LEU A 286 16.44 -0.73 -6.19
N LEU A 287 16.02 0.06 -5.20
CA LEU A 287 14.89 0.99 -5.35
C LEU A 287 15.33 2.21 -6.17
N LEU A 288 14.64 2.44 -7.30
CA LEU A 288 14.70 3.68 -8.07
C LEU A 288 13.31 4.29 -8.10
N ALA A 289 13.10 5.41 -7.40
CA ALA A 289 11.78 5.99 -7.14
C ALA A 289 11.74 7.50 -7.37
N ASP A 290 10.54 8.08 -7.36
CA ASP A 290 10.37 9.54 -7.34
C ASP A 290 11.13 10.16 -6.17
N ARG A 291 11.84 11.28 -6.39
CA ARG A 291 12.51 12.01 -5.30
C ARG A 291 11.49 12.77 -4.49
N THR A 292 11.41 12.46 -3.19
CA THR A 292 10.55 13.12 -2.22
C THR A 292 11.28 13.26 -0.88
N ASP A 293 10.81 14.18 -0.03
CA ASP A 293 11.39 14.37 1.30
C ASP A 293 11.27 13.10 2.17
N GLU A 294 10.16 12.37 2.06
CA GLU A 294 9.99 11.12 2.83
C GLU A 294 10.88 9.99 2.29
N HIS A 295 11.04 9.86 0.98
CA HIS A 295 11.98 8.89 0.42
C HIS A 295 13.41 9.14 0.89
N GLN A 296 13.86 10.41 0.87
CA GLN A 296 15.18 10.82 1.35
C GLN A 296 15.33 10.69 2.88
N ALA A 297 14.22 10.79 3.63
CA ALA A 297 14.25 10.51 5.08
C ALA A 297 14.34 9.00 5.39
N PHE A 298 13.81 8.13 4.53
CA PHE A 298 13.87 6.69 4.73
C PHE A 298 15.18 6.06 4.26
N PHE A 299 15.75 6.55 3.16
CA PHE A 299 16.95 5.97 2.56
C PHE A 299 17.93 7.05 2.12
N ASP A 300 19.22 6.83 2.34
CA ASP A 300 20.29 7.69 1.85
C ASP A 300 20.41 7.54 0.31
N GLU A 301 20.16 8.65 -0.43
CA GLU A 301 20.19 8.69 -1.90
C GLU A 301 21.57 8.33 -2.45
N GLY A 302 21.63 7.45 -3.46
CA GLY A 302 22.85 6.94 -4.06
C GLY A 302 23.63 5.92 -3.21
N ALA A 303 23.21 5.70 -1.96
CA ALA A 303 23.84 4.77 -1.02
C ALA A 303 22.96 3.59 -0.60
N GLU A 304 21.67 3.80 -0.35
CA GLU A 304 20.71 2.79 0.13
C GLU A 304 19.53 2.61 -0.85
N ALA A 305 19.19 3.64 -1.60
CA ALA A 305 18.25 3.70 -2.70
C ALA A 305 18.67 4.82 -3.64
N ASP A 306 17.98 5.00 -4.77
CA ASP A 306 18.22 6.17 -5.59
C ASP A 306 16.89 6.78 -6.09
N PHE A 307 16.90 8.09 -6.33
CA PHE A 307 15.67 8.84 -6.62
C PHE A 307 15.84 9.72 -7.85
N PHE A 308 14.77 10.01 -8.54
CA PHE A 308 14.75 10.86 -9.73
C PHE A 308 13.69 11.96 -9.62
N GLY A 309 14.00 13.12 -10.20
CA GLY A 309 13.09 14.27 -10.30
C GLY A 309 12.54 14.49 -11.70
N SER A 310 13.10 13.81 -12.72
CA SER A 310 12.65 13.89 -14.11
C SER A 310 12.78 12.55 -14.83
N GLU A 311 12.13 12.44 -15.99
CA GLU A 311 12.23 11.25 -16.86
C GLU A 311 13.67 11.04 -17.35
N GLU A 312 14.35 12.12 -17.74
CA GLU A 312 15.74 12.08 -18.22
C GLU A 312 16.66 11.53 -17.12
N GLU A 313 16.54 12.03 -15.88
CA GLU A 313 17.30 11.54 -14.74
C GLU A 313 16.99 10.07 -14.45
N MET A 314 15.74 9.65 -14.55
CA MET A 314 15.36 8.24 -14.39
C MET A 314 16.05 7.36 -15.43
N LEU A 315 16.02 7.76 -16.71
CA LEU A 315 16.63 7.00 -17.79
C LEU A 315 18.17 6.95 -17.66
N ASP A 316 18.79 8.04 -17.24
CA ASP A 316 20.23 8.09 -17.00
C ASP A 316 20.63 7.16 -15.85
N LYS A 317 19.87 7.14 -14.76
CA LYS A 317 20.08 6.23 -13.62
C LYS A 317 19.85 4.77 -14.00
N VAL A 318 18.81 4.47 -14.81
CA VAL A 318 18.60 3.13 -15.35
C VAL A 318 19.81 2.68 -16.17
N ARG A 319 20.31 3.50 -17.12
CA ARG A 319 21.52 3.19 -17.91
C ARG A 319 22.75 3.02 -17.02
N PHE A 320 22.93 3.92 -16.06
CA PHE A 320 24.06 3.86 -15.12
C PHE A 320 24.07 2.54 -14.34
N TYR A 321 23.00 2.20 -13.65
CA TYR A 321 22.95 1.01 -12.80
C TYR A 321 22.91 -0.30 -13.59
N THR A 322 22.38 -0.31 -14.81
CA THR A 322 22.47 -1.48 -15.69
C THR A 322 23.88 -1.73 -16.21
N GLY A 323 24.68 -0.68 -16.39
CA GLY A 323 26.08 -0.75 -16.81
C GLY A 323 27.08 -0.94 -15.66
N HIS A 324 26.69 -0.66 -14.40
CA HIS A 324 27.61 -0.68 -13.24
C HIS A 324 27.10 -1.63 -12.14
N GLU A 325 27.11 -2.93 -12.46
CA GLU A 325 26.53 -3.98 -11.60
C GLU A 325 27.07 -3.98 -10.16
N THR A 326 28.39 -3.77 -9.96
CA THR A 326 28.99 -3.73 -8.62
C THR A 326 28.41 -2.58 -7.79
N THR A 327 28.23 -1.40 -8.38
CA THR A 327 27.62 -0.25 -7.71
C THR A 327 26.17 -0.49 -7.40
N ARG A 328 25.40 -0.99 -8.38
CA ARG A 328 24.00 -1.36 -8.21
C ARG A 328 23.81 -2.37 -7.06
N ALA A 329 24.60 -3.45 -7.07
CA ALA A 329 24.50 -4.50 -6.04
C ALA A 329 24.86 -3.98 -4.64
N ARG A 330 25.84 -3.08 -4.54
CA ARG A 330 26.21 -2.44 -3.28
C ARG A 330 25.07 -1.60 -2.71
N VAL A 331 24.44 -0.76 -3.53
CA VAL A 331 23.31 0.08 -3.12
C VAL A 331 22.10 -0.78 -2.73
N ALA A 332 21.74 -1.78 -3.53
CA ALA A 332 20.64 -2.70 -3.23
C ALA A 332 20.86 -3.46 -1.90
N ALA A 333 22.08 -3.96 -1.66
CA ALA A 333 22.42 -4.62 -0.40
C ALA A 333 22.37 -3.66 0.80
N ALA A 334 22.72 -2.39 0.62
CA ALA A 334 22.60 -1.38 1.67
C ALA A 334 21.13 -1.06 1.98
N GLY A 335 20.27 -0.93 0.95
CA GLY A 335 18.84 -0.75 1.11
C GLY A 335 18.15 -1.90 1.86
N LEU A 336 18.51 -3.14 1.52
CA LEU A 336 18.05 -4.33 2.25
C LEU A 336 18.45 -4.26 3.73
N ARG A 337 19.71 -3.95 4.03
CA ARG A 337 20.15 -3.77 5.42
C ARG A 337 19.42 -2.64 6.12
N ARG A 338 19.16 -1.52 5.43
CA ARG A 338 18.39 -0.40 5.96
C ARG A 338 17.00 -0.83 6.38
N CYS A 339 16.28 -1.60 5.55
CA CYS A 339 14.96 -2.11 5.86
C CYS A 339 14.92 -2.89 7.18
N HIS A 340 15.92 -3.75 7.41
CA HIS A 340 15.96 -4.60 8.60
C HIS A 340 16.43 -3.86 9.88
N ARG A 341 17.31 -2.87 9.76
CA ARG A 341 17.82 -2.15 10.94
C ARG A 341 16.95 -0.98 11.40
N SER A 342 16.00 -0.53 10.55
CA SER A 342 15.28 0.73 10.79
C SER A 342 13.79 0.53 11.14
N ALA A 343 13.41 -0.66 11.55
CA ALA A 343 12.05 -0.97 11.95
C ALA A 343 10.98 -0.68 10.86
N TYR A 344 11.27 -1.08 9.62
CA TYR A 344 10.35 -0.86 8.50
C TYR A 344 9.36 -2.01 8.28
N ALA A 345 9.54 -3.16 8.94
CA ALA A 345 8.58 -4.26 8.86
C ALA A 345 7.28 -3.93 9.59
N TYR A 346 6.15 -4.50 9.13
CA TYR A 346 4.83 -4.21 9.70
C TYR A 346 4.74 -4.49 11.20
N HIS A 347 5.33 -5.58 11.69
CA HIS A 347 5.30 -5.88 13.12
C HIS A 347 6.08 -4.85 13.96
N GLU A 348 7.17 -4.31 13.42
CA GLU A 348 7.95 -3.27 14.08
C GLU A 348 7.22 -1.91 14.05
N ARG A 349 6.60 -1.55 12.89
CA ARG A 349 5.75 -0.36 12.76
C ARG A 349 4.59 -0.39 13.76
N LEU A 350 3.89 -1.53 13.83
CA LEU A 350 2.80 -1.74 14.77
C LEU A 350 3.28 -1.67 16.22
N ALA A 351 4.44 -2.25 16.56
CA ALA A 351 4.99 -2.18 17.90
C ALA A 351 5.29 -0.73 18.34
N VAL A 352 5.75 0.13 17.41
CA VAL A 352 5.92 1.56 17.68
C VAL A 352 4.57 2.22 17.91
N ALA A 353 3.62 2.06 16.98
CA ALA A 353 2.31 2.69 17.06
C ALA A 353 1.56 2.25 18.33
N LEU A 354 1.58 0.96 18.69
CA LEU A 354 0.96 0.44 19.92
C LEU A 354 1.54 1.09 21.18
N ARG A 355 2.85 1.29 21.25
CA ARG A 355 3.45 1.98 22.41
C ARG A 355 3.08 3.46 22.49
N GLU A 356 3.03 4.14 21.36
CA GLU A 356 2.62 5.55 21.31
C GLU A 356 1.17 5.74 21.81
N ILE A 357 0.32 4.75 21.57
CA ILE A 357 -1.05 4.75 22.10
C ILE A 357 -1.16 4.13 23.50
N GLY A 358 -0.07 3.72 24.14
CA GLY A 358 -0.07 3.15 25.49
C GLY A 358 -0.49 1.69 25.59
N GLU A 359 -0.44 0.95 24.47
CA GLU A 359 -0.78 -0.48 24.42
C GLU A 359 0.46 -1.39 24.53
N PRO A 360 0.33 -2.64 25.04
CA PRO A 360 1.44 -3.56 25.13
C PRO A 360 2.07 -3.89 23.77
N ALA A 361 3.39 -3.80 23.67
CA ALA A 361 4.17 -4.24 22.53
C ALA A 361 5.39 -5.03 22.99
N THR A 362 5.56 -6.24 22.49
CA THR A 362 6.57 -7.20 22.94
C THR A 362 7.96 -6.98 22.32
N LEU A 363 8.07 -6.20 21.26
CA LEU A 363 9.35 -5.89 20.63
C LEU A 363 9.84 -4.50 21.05
N ARG A 364 11.15 -4.38 21.31
CA ARG A 364 11.82 -3.09 21.40
C ARG A 364 12.17 -2.64 19.97
N PRO A 365 11.55 -1.62 19.40
CA PRO A 365 11.93 -1.14 18.08
C PRO A 365 13.22 -0.34 18.15
N SER A 366 13.98 -0.42 17.08
CA SER A 366 14.97 0.59 16.76
C SER A 366 14.25 1.92 16.48
N HIS A 367 14.80 3.03 16.95
CA HIS A 367 14.18 4.34 16.79
C HIS A 367 13.83 4.64 15.34
N TYR A 368 12.61 5.16 15.12
CA TYR A 368 12.31 5.87 13.88
C TYR A 368 13.32 7.00 13.71
N PRO A 369 13.98 7.14 12.57
CA PRO A 369 14.62 8.39 12.27
C PRO A 369 13.53 9.47 12.18
N SER A 370 13.55 10.43 13.12
CA SER A 370 12.79 11.65 12.94
C SER A 370 13.31 12.31 11.66
N PRO A 371 12.43 12.82 10.79
CA PRO A 371 12.89 13.65 9.67
C PRO A 371 13.70 14.80 10.26
N ARG A 372 14.93 14.97 9.76
CA ARG A 372 15.78 16.12 10.08
C ARG A 372 15.22 17.38 9.47
#